data_8101b7e121661fdb1e49a7d2aed0e621
#
_entry.id   8101b7e121661fdb1e49a7d2aed0e621
#
_cell.length_a   1.000
_cell.length_b   1.000
_cell.length_c   1.000
_cell.angle_alpha   90.00
_cell.angle_beta   90.00
_cell.angle_gamma   90.00
#
_symmetry.space_group_name_H-M   'P 1'
#
loop_
_entity.id
_entity.type
_entity.pdbx_description
1 polymer ?
#
loop_
_entity_poly.entity_id
_entity_poly.type
_entity_poly.pdbx_seq_one_letter_code
_entity_poly.pdbx_strand_id
1 'polypeptide(L)'
;MIKYFSFVVLCLMVSVSSVSVGSESGAKAKEFKAIGPTEPVKLERSQHKGAVQVFFDLLPTSMSFDLPWNYCMVTQNGIKFSTLAAETYDPRDFAGTGGAASFEPGMDREGRYVRAWIEHQSDARIVVRIRYALANNLYDIAHPDIPSGSPYGKGDWVDEWFYIYPDGVHTRHMKIYSGLAPVSRPFGFDREPPNVVHEFMELNVRGLPGHKPTDDIEIEAMTLIRLLGAHTENLIEEGISTTISYKPYPDDFGEFRDASIMLLNLKSEYKPFTIGMPYGVRVQPYMPEDDLPHVFQTWGYSERRGYSSSLGHMLNFWHYRRSDNTLEQVYLHGMTNAEDPVKELVALAWSWIAGPKLRMEGLEYDYGTFTYDQAQKAYVLSCKNGKPSELEFELEVDEDFYDTRQSIINPAIVVKGWGKAPVTLEIDGKPVKQGKNFRVGYEDTKGGTDLILWLRFKSTKSISLTLK
;
A
#
# COMPACT_ATOMS: atom_id res chain seq x y z
N MET A 1 40.70 -55.51 27.10
CA MET A 1 41.65 -54.43 26.83
C MET A 1 40.95 -53.52 25.80
N ILE A 2 40.20 -52.56 26.29
CA ILE A 2 39.39 -51.63 25.47
C ILE A 2 40.12 -50.29 25.48
N LYS A 3 40.58 -49.85 24.28
CA LYS A 3 41.25 -48.55 24.12
C LYS A 3 40.19 -47.50 23.89
N TYR A 4 40.11 -46.51 24.81
CA TYR A 4 39.37 -45.31 24.63
C TYR A 4 40.11 -44.38 23.66
N PHE A 5 39.42 -43.98 22.59
CA PHE A 5 39.81 -42.85 21.76
C PHE A 5 39.10 -41.60 22.26
N SER A 6 39.87 -40.68 22.81
CA SER A 6 39.37 -39.32 23.15
C SER A 6 39.34 -38.47 21.89
N PHE A 7 38.14 -38.07 21.50
CA PHE A 7 37.97 -37.01 20.50
C PHE A 7 38.00 -35.65 21.18
N VAL A 8 39.02 -34.86 20.90
CA VAL A 8 39.10 -33.45 21.29
C VAL A 8 38.31 -32.68 20.25
N VAL A 9 37.14 -32.18 20.64
CA VAL A 9 36.37 -31.21 19.82
C VAL A 9 36.94 -29.82 20.05
N LEU A 10 37.65 -29.33 19.08
CA LEU A 10 38.15 -27.94 19.03
C LEU A 10 36.98 -27.05 18.66
N CYS A 11 36.34 -26.40 19.64
CA CYS A 11 35.35 -25.34 19.42
C CYS A 11 36.07 -24.09 18.90
N LEU A 12 36.06 -23.89 17.58
CA LEU A 12 36.35 -22.61 16.97
C LEU A 12 35.17 -21.66 17.30
N MET A 13 35.38 -20.80 18.28
CA MET A 13 34.50 -19.64 18.48
C MET A 13 34.70 -18.65 17.35
N VAL A 14 33.85 -18.74 16.35
CA VAL A 14 33.69 -17.65 15.39
C VAL A 14 32.91 -16.56 16.10
N SER A 15 33.62 -15.50 16.51
CA SER A 15 32.99 -14.28 16.97
C SER A 15 32.23 -13.65 15.81
N VAL A 16 30.94 -13.94 15.73
CA VAL A 16 30.00 -13.19 14.88
C VAL A 16 29.85 -11.83 15.54
N SER A 17 30.55 -10.84 15.01
CA SER A 17 30.29 -9.45 15.32
C SER A 17 28.85 -9.18 14.94
N SER A 18 27.96 -9.18 15.92
CA SER A 18 26.61 -8.67 15.79
C SER A 18 26.75 -7.18 15.48
N VAL A 19 26.61 -6.84 14.20
CA VAL A 19 26.24 -5.48 13.84
C VAL A 19 24.87 -5.28 14.45
N SER A 20 24.85 -4.70 15.64
CA SER A 20 23.67 -4.11 16.21
C SER A 20 23.24 -3.03 15.20
N VAL A 21 22.21 -3.30 14.43
CA VAL A 21 21.40 -2.24 13.84
C VAL A 21 20.76 -1.57 15.05
N GLY A 22 21.50 -0.60 15.59
CA GLY A 22 20.97 0.29 16.60
C GLY A 22 19.71 0.89 16.00
N SER A 23 18.61 0.72 16.67
CA SER A 23 17.43 1.54 16.46
C SER A 23 17.90 2.97 16.76
N GLU A 24 18.27 3.72 15.73
CA GLU A 24 18.33 5.18 15.83
C GLU A 24 16.90 5.66 16.03
N SER A 25 16.47 5.58 17.28
CA SER A 25 15.25 6.19 17.75
C SER A 25 15.39 7.71 17.58
N GLY A 26 14.60 8.30 16.70
CA GLY A 26 14.29 9.71 16.77
C GLY A 26 15.12 10.68 15.94
N ALA A 27 15.95 10.25 14.99
CA ALA A 27 16.49 11.18 14.00
C ALA A 27 15.40 11.52 12.99
N LYS A 28 14.82 12.73 13.09
CA LYS A 28 13.92 13.28 12.05
C LYS A 28 14.66 13.18 10.71
N ALA A 29 14.08 12.44 9.77
CA ALA A 29 14.61 12.40 8.42
C ALA A 29 14.72 13.84 7.89
N LYS A 30 15.87 14.20 7.38
CA LYS A 30 16.13 15.57 6.88
C LYS A 30 15.65 15.77 5.44
N GLU A 31 15.36 14.66 4.74
CA GLU A 31 15.05 14.64 3.32
C GLU A 31 13.96 13.61 3.02
N PHE A 32 13.11 13.92 2.06
CA PHE A 32 12.21 12.95 1.44
C PHE A 32 13.03 12.08 0.48
N LYS A 33 13.36 10.86 0.89
CA LYS A 33 14.33 10.02 0.20
C LYS A 33 14.07 8.55 0.39
N ALA A 34 14.31 7.77 -0.68
CA ALA A 34 14.43 6.33 -0.63
C ALA A 34 15.89 5.88 -0.71
N ILE A 35 16.22 4.82 0.01
CA ILE A 35 17.50 4.13 -0.03
C ILE A 35 17.24 2.66 -0.36
N GLY A 36 17.92 2.14 -1.36
CA GLY A 36 17.78 0.75 -1.80
C GLY A 36 18.22 0.57 -3.25
N PRO A 37 18.04 -0.62 -3.81
CA PRO A 37 18.34 -0.87 -5.21
C PRO A 37 17.45 -0.04 -6.13
N THR A 38 18.00 0.42 -7.26
CA THR A 38 17.28 1.13 -8.32
C THR A 38 16.91 0.22 -9.49
N GLU A 39 17.31 -1.04 -9.43
CA GLU A 39 17.05 -2.07 -10.42
C GLU A 39 16.64 -3.38 -9.73
N PRO A 40 15.83 -4.25 -10.36
CA PRO A 40 15.45 -5.52 -9.78
C PRO A 40 16.67 -6.45 -9.68
N VAL A 41 17.31 -6.46 -8.51
CA VAL A 41 18.51 -7.26 -8.26
C VAL A 41 18.13 -8.72 -8.06
N LYS A 42 18.89 -9.63 -8.67
CA LYS A 42 18.80 -11.07 -8.39
C LYS A 42 19.29 -11.30 -6.95
N LEU A 43 18.40 -11.75 -6.06
CA LEU A 43 18.81 -12.10 -4.71
C LEU A 43 19.50 -13.47 -4.74
N GLU A 44 20.71 -13.55 -4.20
CA GLU A 44 21.35 -14.82 -3.89
C GLU A 44 20.83 -15.33 -2.54
N ARG A 45 20.76 -16.66 -2.38
CA ARG A 45 20.12 -17.36 -1.23
C ARG A 45 20.50 -16.86 0.17
N SER A 46 21.57 -16.11 0.34
CA SER A 46 22.07 -15.64 1.64
C SER A 46 21.98 -14.15 1.88
N GLN A 47 21.44 -13.38 0.94
CA GLN A 47 21.48 -11.93 1.01
C GLN A 47 20.08 -11.30 0.99
N HIS A 48 19.42 -11.25 2.15
CA HIS A 48 18.29 -10.35 2.39
C HIS A 48 18.72 -8.85 2.39
N LYS A 49 19.72 -8.52 1.59
CA LYS A 49 20.26 -7.18 1.43
C LYS A 49 19.62 -6.53 0.22
N GLY A 50 18.50 -5.94 0.40
CA GLY A 50 17.83 -5.25 -0.70
C GLY A 50 16.56 -4.55 -0.25
N ALA A 51 16.43 -4.36 1.06
CA ALA A 51 15.33 -3.57 1.57
C ALA A 51 15.38 -2.14 1.01
N VAL A 52 14.29 -1.70 0.44
CA VAL A 52 14.09 -0.28 0.17
C VAL A 52 13.53 0.35 1.44
N GLN A 53 14.10 1.48 1.84
CA GLN A 53 13.61 2.30 2.93
C GLN A 53 13.26 3.68 2.40
N VAL A 54 12.10 4.20 2.80
CA VAL A 54 11.64 5.54 2.44
C VAL A 54 11.51 6.38 3.71
N PHE A 55 12.16 7.53 3.71
CA PHE A 55 12.15 8.51 4.80
C PHE A 55 11.37 9.76 4.36
N PHE A 56 10.70 10.37 5.32
CA PHE A 56 9.93 11.59 5.09
C PHE A 56 10.57 12.76 5.83
N ASP A 57 10.58 13.93 5.20
CA ASP A 57 11.04 15.16 5.84
C ASP A 57 9.89 15.97 6.48
N LEU A 58 8.65 15.60 6.15
CA LEU A 58 7.44 16.21 6.71
C LEU A 58 6.85 15.40 7.87
N LEU A 59 7.28 14.15 8.06
CA LEU A 59 6.78 13.21 9.06
C LEU A 59 7.94 12.52 9.77
N PRO A 60 7.79 12.19 11.07
CA PRO A 60 8.79 11.40 11.80
C PRO A 60 8.64 9.88 11.59
N THR A 61 7.90 9.47 10.58
CA THR A 61 7.64 8.08 10.22
C THR A 61 8.48 7.67 9.01
N SER A 62 8.45 6.39 8.66
CA SER A 62 9.14 5.87 7.48
C SER A 62 8.38 4.71 6.87
N MET A 63 8.86 4.22 5.72
CA MET A 63 8.39 2.97 5.14
C MET A 63 9.58 2.05 4.90
N SER A 64 9.32 0.74 4.98
CA SER A 64 10.33 -0.29 4.79
C SER A 64 9.75 -1.37 3.88
N PHE A 65 10.53 -1.78 2.90
CA PHE A 65 10.20 -2.86 1.96
C PHE A 65 11.15 -4.02 2.22
N ASP A 66 10.97 -4.65 3.38
CA ASP A 66 11.82 -5.73 3.86
C ASP A 66 11.35 -7.07 3.27
N LEU A 67 12.13 -7.64 2.38
CA LEU A 67 11.86 -8.95 1.82
C LEU A 67 12.08 -10.07 2.87
N PRO A 68 11.24 -11.10 2.91
CA PRO A 68 10.12 -11.45 2.03
C PRO A 68 8.76 -10.81 2.42
N TRP A 69 8.71 -10.00 3.47
CA TRP A 69 7.47 -9.52 4.08
C TRP A 69 6.82 -8.33 3.37
N ASN A 70 7.33 -7.97 2.20
CA ASN A 70 6.85 -6.89 1.35
C ASN A 70 7.03 -5.51 1.98
N TYR A 71 5.95 -4.80 2.31
CA TYR A 71 6.07 -3.43 2.75
C TYR A 71 5.50 -3.23 4.15
N CYS A 72 6.09 -2.28 4.88
CA CYS A 72 5.61 -1.85 6.18
C CYS A 72 5.64 -0.33 6.26
N MET A 73 4.60 0.25 6.83
CA MET A 73 4.67 1.58 7.43
C MET A 73 5.29 1.45 8.82
N VAL A 74 6.20 2.36 9.16
CA VAL A 74 6.93 2.35 10.42
C VAL A 74 6.62 3.62 11.17
N THR A 75 6.00 3.50 12.34
CA THR A 75 5.67 4.64 13.19
C THR A 75 6.92 5.29 13.77
N GLN A 76 6.79 6.49 14.35
CA GLN A 76 7.92 7.22 14.94
C GLN A 76 8.58 6.47 16.13
N ASN A 77 7.86 5.57 16.79
CA ASN A 77 8.38 4.70 17.85
C ASN A 77 8.73 3.28 17.38
N GLY A 78 8.71 3.03 16.06
CA GLY A 78 9.22 1.82 15.45
C GLY A 78 8.23 0.66 15.30
N ILE A 79 6.97 0.83 15.72
CA ILE A 79 5.92 -0.17 15.48
C ILE A 79 5.68 -0.24 13.96
N LYS A 80 5.65 -1.45 13.43
CA LYS A 80 5.44 -1.68 11.99
C LYS A 80 4.02 -2.12 11.73
N PHE A 81 3.40 -1.51 10.75
CA PHE A 81 2.16 -1.96 10.16
C PHE A 81 2.40 -2.42 8.74
N SER A 82 2.00 -3.63 8.42
CA SER A 82 2.05 -4.14 7.05
C SER A 82 0.69 -4.65 6.64
N THR A 83 0.42 -4.52 5.34
CA THR A 83 -0.64 -5.27 4.70
C THR A 83 0.03 -6.35 3.87
N LEU A 84 -0.14 -7.62 4.27
CA LEU A 84 0.27 -8.72 3.44
C LEU A 84 -0.55 -8.69 2.16
N ALA A 85 0.13 -8.97 1.05
CA ALA A 85 -0.43 -8.72 -0.27
C ALA A 85 -1.25 -9.91 -0.79
N ALA A 86 -1.53 -9.83 -2.08
CA ALA A 86 -2.29 -10.80 -2.85
C ALA A 86 -2.03 -12.27 -2.45
N GLU A 87 -3.08 -12.97 -2.22
CA GLU A 87 -3.10 -14.40 -2.01
C GLU A 87 -3.91 -15.08 -3.12
N THR A 88 -3.45 -16.20 -3.61
CA THR A 88 -4.25 -17.13 -4.41
C THR A 88 -4.59 -18.34 -3.56
N TYR A 89 -5.87 -18.62 -3.44
CA TYR A 89 -6.40 -19.81 -2.83
C TYR A 89 -7.12 -20.63 -3.88
N ASP A 90 -6.66 -21.87 -4.12
CA ASP A 90 -7.33 -22.82 -4.98
C ASP A 90 -7.75 -24.04 -4.16
N PRO A 91 -9.05 -24.26 -3.93
CA PRO A 91 -9.53 -25.40 -3.16
C PRO A 91 -9.18 -26.75 -3.79
N ARG A 92 -8.85 -26.80 -5.07
CA ARG A 92 -8.41 -28.03 -5.74
C ARG A 92 -7.02 -28.49 -5.26
N ASP A 93 -6.18 -27.54 -4.87
CA ASP A 93 -4.82 -27.81 -4.38
C ASP A 93 -4.83 -28.23 -2.91
N PHE A 94 -5.93 -28.00 -2.19
CA PHE A 94 -6.05 -28.32 -0.77
C PHE A 94 -6.08 -29.84 -0.48
N ALA A 95 -6.62 -30.64 -1.39
CA ALA A 95 -6.92 -32.06 -1.16
C ALA A 95 -5.70 -32.99 -1.09
N GLY A 96 -4.49 -32.54 -1.45
CA GLY A 96 -3.29 -33.39 -1.52
C GLY A 96 -2.02 -32.83 -0.88
N THR A 97 -1.99 -31.59 -0.43
CA THR A 97 -0.74 -30.87 -0.15
C THR A 97 -0.47 -30.57 1.33
N GLY A 98 -1.31 -31.02 2.25
CA GLY A 98 -1.05 -30.86 3.68
C GLY A 98 -0.95 -29.41 4.17
N GLY A 99 -1.74 -28.49 3.59
CA GLY A 99 -1.78 -27.09 3.97
C GLY A 99 -1.03 -26.13 3.03
N ALA A 100 -0.58 -26.64 1.87
CA ALA A 100 0.11 -25.81 0.87
C ALA A 100 -0.86 -25.11 -0.12
N ALA A 101 -2.13 -24.98 0.21
CA ALA A 101 -3.14 -24.40 -0.65
C ALA A 101 -3.15 -22.86 -0.68
N SER A 102 -2.45 -22.21 0.23
CA SER A 102 -2.25 -20.77 0.25
C SER A 102 -0.97 -20.41 -0.47
N PHE A 103 -1.09 -19.56 -1.48
CA PHE A 103 -0.01 -19.05 -2.29
C PHE A 103 0.08 -17.54 -2.12
N GLU A 104 1.05 -17.09 -1.35
CA GLU A 104 1.23 -15.69 -0.99
C GLU A 104 2.73 -15.33 -0.88
N PRO A 105 3.10 -14.05 -0.99
CA PRO A 105 4.51 -13.65 -0.89
C PRO A 105 5.14 -13.97 0.46
N GLY A 106 4.35 -14.03 1.53
CA GLY A 106 4.81 -14.40 2.87
C GLY A 106 5.35 -15.84 2.97
N MET A 107 4.92 -16.73 2.08
CA MET A 107 5.40 -18.13 2.01
C MET A 107 6.77 -18.26 1.37
N ASP A 108 7.22 -17.28 0.58
CA ASP A 108 8.57 -17.24 -0.01
C ASP A 108 9.63 -16.78 1.01
N ARG A 109 9.85 -17.60 2.05
CA ARG A 109 10.74 -17.27 3.18
C ARG A 109 12.19 -17.01 2.77
N GLU A 110 12.64 -17.58 1.66
CA GLU A 110 13.99 -17.40 1.16
C GLU A 110 14.11 -16.23 0.18
N GLY A 111 13.00 -15.57 -0.16
CA GLY A 111 12.99 -14.49 -1.14
C GLY A 111 13.38 -14.93 -2.54
N ARG A 112 13.04 -16.16 -2.95
CA ARG A 112 13.38 -16.70 -4.25
C ARG A 112 12.74 -15.92 -5.39
N TYR A 113 11.51 -15.48 -5.19
CA TYR A 113 10.66 -14.87 -6.21
C TYR A 113 10.39 -13.38 -5.97
N VAL A 114 10.65 -12.88 -4.76
CA VAL A 114 10.37 -11.49 -4.38
C VAL A 114 11.52 -10.57 -4.75
N ARG A 115 11.20 -9.40 -5.31
CA ARG A 115 12.15 -8.32 -5.64
C ARG A 115 11.50 -6.98 -5.34
N ALA A 116 12.25 -6.06 -4.72
CA ALA A 116 11.84 -4.68 -4.53
C ALA A 116 12.92 -3.71 -5.00
N TRP A 117 12.53 -2.62 -5.64
CA TRP A 117 13.48 -1.60 -6.10
C TRP A 117 12.81 -0.22 -6.20
N ILE A 118 13.64 0.82 -6.21
CA ILE A 118 13.19 2.19 -6.47
C ILE A 118 13.08 2.35 -7.97
N GLU A 119 11.87 2.52 -8.50
CA GLU A 119 11.62 2.75 -9.93
C GLU A 119 11.85 4.21 -10.29
N HIS A 120 11.34 5.13 -9.46
CA HIS A 120 11.56 6.57 -9.60
C HIS A 120 11.76 7.23 -8.24
N GLN A 121 12.56 8.28 -8.21
CA GLN A 121 12.75 9.11 -7.03
C GLN A 121 12.96 10.57 -7.41
N SER A 122 12.14 11.42 -6.82
CA SER A 122 12.25 12.87 -6.92
C SER A 122 11.77 13.54 -5.63
N ASP A 123 11.89 14.85 -5.51
CA ASP A 123 11.38 15.60 -4.36
C ASP A 123 9.86 15.58 -4.26
N ALA A 124 9.16 15.37 -5.39
CA ALA A 124 7.71 15.39 -5.46
C ALA A 124 7.07 14.00 -5.25
N ARG A 125 7.76 12.94 -5.65
CA ARG A 125 7.25 11.56 -5.59
C ARG A 125 8.38 10.55 -5.59
N ILE A 126 8.17 9.46 -4.84
CA ILE A 126 8.98 8.23 -4.91
C ILE A 126 8.07 7.11 -5.41
N VAL A 127 8.57 6.31 -6.35
CA VAL A 127 7.88 5.11 -6.82
C VAL A 127 8.74 3.90 -6.47
N VAL A 128 8.21 3.04 -5.60
CA VAL A 128 8.81 1.74 -5.29
C VAL A 128 8.00 0.67 -5.98
N ARG A 129 8.70 -0.28 -6.60
CA ARG A 129 8.06 -1.44 -7.21
C ARG A 129 8.47 -2.71 -6.50
N ILE A 130 7.49 -3.58 -6.27
CA ILE A 130 7.69 -4.94 -5.79
C ILE A 130 7.17 -5.88 -6.86
N ARG A 131 7.87 -7.01 -7.04
CA ARG A 131 7.45 -8.12 -7.88
C ARG A 131 7.64 -9.41 -7.13
N TYR A 132 6.68 -10.31 -7.23
CA TYR A 132 6.77 -11.63 -6.64
C TYR A 132 5.90 -12.65 -7.37
N ALA A 133 6.23 -13.94 -7.21
CA ALA A 133 5.30 -15.00 -7.54
C ALA A 133 4.39 -15.31 -6.35
N LEU A 134 3.17 -15.73 -6.62
CA LEU A 134 2.31 -16.33 -5.61
C LEU A 134 2.77 -17.77 -5.40
N ALA A 135 3.51 -17.99 -4.32
CA ALA A 135 4.14 -19.26 -4.02
C ALA A 135 3.69 -19.80 -2.65
N ASN A 136 3.68 -21.11 -2.50
CA ASN A 136 3.42 -21.78 -1.24
C ASN A 136 4.71 -21.97 -0.42
N ASN A 137 4.59 -22.59 0.76
CA ASN A 137 5.73 -22.85 1.66
C ASN A 137 6.71 -23.93 1.13
N LEU A 138 6.36 -24.63 0.06
CA LEU A 138 7.22 -25.56 -0.66
C LEU A 138 7.93 -24.89 -1.85
N TYR A 139 7.65 -23.60 -2.08
CA TYR A 139 8.15 -22.77 -3.19
C TYR A 139 7.57 -23.16 -4.56
N ASP A 140 6.43 -23.85 -4.58
CA ASP A 140 5.66 -24.05 -5.80
C ASP A 140 4.89 -22.77 -6.11
N ILE A 141 4.86 -22.36 -7.37
CA ILE A 141 4.09 -21.20 -7.82
C ILE A 141 2.67 -21.67 -8.16
N ALA A 142 1.67 -20.87 -7.79
CA ALA A 142 0.28 -21.17 -8.10
C ALA A 142 0.06 -21.33 -9.61
N HIS A 143 -0.72 -22.33 -10.01
CA HIS A 143 -1.16 -22.60 -11.38
C HIS A 143 -0.04 -22.63 -12.44
N PRO A 144 1.07 -23.38 -12.25
CA PRO A 144 2.24 -23.32 -13.11
C PRO A 144 1.95 -23.80 -14.54
N ASP A 145 0.91 -24.60 -14.73
CA ASP A 145 0.53 -25.16 -16.03
C ASP A 145 -0.51 -24.33 -16.79
N ILE A 146 -1.04 -23.27 -16.17
CA ILE A 146 -2.03 -22.39 -16.78
C ILE A 146 -1.32 -21.11 -17.25
N PRO A 147 -1.41 -20.75 -18.54
CA PRO A 147 -0.80 -19.52 -19.05
C PRO A 147 -1.38 -18.27 -18.37
N SER A 148 -0.56 -17.56 -17.60
CA SER A 148 -0.96 -16.34 -16.88
C SER A 148 -0.75 -15.06 -17.68
N GLY A 149 -0.11 -15.14 -18.85
CA GLY A 149 0.32 -13.94 -19.58
C GLY A 149 1.41 -13.14 -18.85
N SER A 150 1.96 -13.68 -17.76
CA SER A 150 3.04 -13.04 -17.03
C SER A 150 4.33 -12.97 -17.87
N PRO A 151 5.01 -11.79 -17.90
CA PRO A 151 6.32 -11.70 -18.55
C PRO A 151 7.47 -12.32 -17.73
N TYR A 152 7.18 -12.86 -16.55
CA TYR A 152 8.20 -13.30 -15.59
C TYR A 152 8.38 -14.83 -15.53
N GLY A 153 7.39 -15.58 -16.02
CA GLY A 153 7.43 -17.03 -16.02
C GLY A 153 6.05 -17.67 -15.95
N LYS A 154 6.05 -18.94 -15.67
CA LYS A 154 4.83 -19.73 -15.50
C LYS A 154 4.17 -19.44 -14.15
N GLY A 155 2.85 -19.67 -14.09
CA GLY A 155 2.06 -19.50 -12.89
C GLY A 155 1.67 -18.06 -12.59
N ASP A 156 1.20 -17.81 -11.38
CA ASP A 156 0.65 -16.54 -10.95
C ASP A 156 1.75 -15.63 -10.42
N TRP A 157 1.75 -14.40 -10.93
CA TRP A 157 2.71 -13.37 -10.55
C TRP A 157 2.02 -12.06 -10.20
N VAL A 158 2.69 -11.24 -9.39
CA VAL A 158 2.19 -9.94 -8.99
C VAL A 158 3.26 -8.88 -9.20
N ASP A 159 2.85 -7.74 -9.76
CA ASP A 159 3.58 -6.48 -9.69
C ASP A 159 2.80 -5.52 -8.79
N GLU A 160 3.51 -4.80 -7.94
CA GLU A 160 2.96 -3.74 -7.12
C GLU A 160 3.76 -2.47 -7.31
N TRP A 161 3.07 -1.35 -7.48
CA TRP A 161 3.64 -0.01 -7.50
C TRP A 161 3.13 0.77 -6.31
N PHE A 162 4.07 1.36 -5.58
CA PHE A 162 3.79 2.27 -4.47
C PHE A 162 4.14 3.68 -4.93
N TYR A 163 3.12 4.52 -5.15
CA TYR A 163 3.30 5.93 -5.48
C TYR A 163 3.25 6.72 -4.19
N ILE A 164 4.42 7.12 -3.68
CA ILE A 164 4.61 7.65 -2.33
C ILE A 164 4.84 9.15 -2.42
N TYR A 165 4.07 9.91 -1.65
CA TYR A 165 4.13 11.36 -1.59
C TYR A 165 4.78 11.88 -0.31
N PRO A 166 5.27 13.14 -0.29
CA PRO A 166 6.01 13.68 0.86
C PRO A 166 5.25 13.73 2.18
N ASP A 167 3.91 13.73 2.14
CA ASP A 167 3.03 13.65 3.32
C ASP A 167 2.81 12.22 3.84
N GLY A 168 3.51 11.23 3.28
CA GLY A 168 3.38 9.82 3.67
C GLY A 168 2.15 9.12 3.11
N VAL A 169 1.23 9.86 2.48
CA VAL A 169 0.10 9.26 1.76
C VAL A 169 0.62 8.61 0.49
N HIS A 170 0.19 7.40 0.24
CA HIS A 170 0.63 6.64 -0.93
C HIS A 170 -0.46 5.70 -1.42
N THR A 171 -0.46 5.44 -2.71
CA THR A 171 -1.25 4.38 -3.29
C THR A 171 -0.44 3.11 -3.41
N ARG A 172 -1.12 1.98 -3.31
CA ARG A 172 -0.64 0.66 -3.64
C ARG A 172 -1.46 0.14 -4.81
N HIS A 173 -0.85 0.14 -5.98
CA HIS A 173 -1.44 -0.39 -7.21
C HIS A 173 -0.89 -1.79 -7.44
N MET A 174 -1.76 -2.79 -7.40
CA MET A 174 -1.43 -4.19 -7.56
C MET A 174 -1.95 -4.68 -8.90
N LYS A 175 -1.13 -5.48 -9.58
CA LYS A 175 -1.49 -6.18 -10.81
C LYS A 175 -1.12 -7.64 -10.70
N ILE A 176 -2.15 -8.49 -10.64
CA ILE A 176 -1.99 -9.95 -10.62
C ILE A 176 -2.07 -10.47 -12.04
N TYR A 177 -1.14 -11.30 -12.41
CA TYR A 177 -1.13 -12.09 -13.64
C TYR A 177 -1.55 -13.51 -13.30
N SER A 178 -2.71 -13.95 -13.76
CA SER A 178 -3.24 -15.29 -13.54
C SER A 178 -4.09 -15.73 -14.73
N GLY A 179 -3.86 -16.93 -15.22
CA GLY A 179 -4.71 -17.53 -16.25
C GLY A 179 -6.12 -17.85 -15.75
N LEU A 180 -6.34 -17.78 -14.42
CA LEU A 180 -7.63 -17.97 -13.77
C LEU A 180 -8.32 -16.65 -13.36
N ALA A 181 -7.80 -15.51 -13.77
CA ALA A 181 -8.41 -14.20 -13.53
C ALA A 181 -9.90 -14.13 -13.93
N PRO A 182 -10.37 -14.74 -15.04
CA PRO A 182 -11.77 -14.70 -15.42
C PRO A 182 -12.72 -15.40 -14.44
N VAL A 183 -12.24 -16.43 -13.73
CA VAL A 183 -13.02 -17.22 -12.75
C VAL A 183 -12.70 -16.84 -11.31
N SER A 184 -11.85 -15.85 -11.12
CA SER A 184 -11.54 -15.31 -9.79
C SER A 184 -12.81 -14.77 -9.12
N ARG A 185 -13.03 -15.17 -7.89
CA ARG A 185 -14.13 -14.73 -7.04
C ARG A 185 -13.65 -14.27 -5.69
N PRO A 186 -14.40 -13.41 -5.02
CA PRO A 186 -14.10 -12.99 -3.66
C PRO A 186 -14.17 -14.15 -2.67
N PHE A 187 -13.32 -14.10 -1.66
CA PHE A 187 -13.32 -15.05 -0.56
C PHE A 187 -14.67 -15.10 0.17
N GLY A 188 -15.11 -16.29 0.54
CA GLY A 188 -16.31 -16.51 1.35
C GLY A 188 -17.58 -16.87 0.59
N PHE A 189 -17.52 -16.90 -0.74
CA PHE A 189 -18.61 -17.42 -1.57
C PHE A 189 -18.16 -18.71 -2.24
N ASP A 190 -18.94 -19.78 -2.10
CA ASP A 190 -18.75 -21.12 -2.66
C ASP A 190 -17.31 -21.51 -3.01
N ARG A 191 -16.66 -22.21 -2.08
CA ARG A 191 -15.29 -22.76 -2.26
C ARG A 191 -15.25 -23.94 -3.23
N GLU A 192 -16.30 -24.16 -4.03
CA GLU A 192 -16.31 -25.26 -4.98
C GLU A 192 -15.57 -24.91 -6.27
N PRO A 193 -14.76 -25.81 -6.82
CA PRO A 193 -14.14 -25.63 -8.12
C PRO A 193 -15.18 -25.33 -9.21
N PRO A 194 -14.89 -24.43 -10.16
CA PRO A 194 -13.57 -23.87 -10.52
C PRO A 194 -13.22 -22.54 -9.85
N ASN A 195 -13.77 -22.23 -8.71
CA ASN A 195 -13.59 -20.93 -8.07
C ASN A 195 -12.18 -20.79 -7.50
N VAL A 196 -11.42 -19.84 -8.03
CA VAL A 196 -10.14 -19.39 -7.50
C VAL A 196 -10.36 -18.06 -6.81
N VAL A 197 -9.83 -17.93 -5.62
CA VAL A 197 -9.91 -16.71 -4.85
C VAL A 197 -8.56 -16.01 -4.93
N HIS A 198 -8.57 -14.78 -5.44
CA HIS A 198 -7.46 -13.87 -5.30
C HIS A 198 -7.83 -12.88 -4.19
N GLU A 199 -7.35 -13.15 -3.00
CA GLU A 199 -7.68 -12.40 -1.80
C GLU A 199 -6.61 -11.33 -1.50
N PHE A 200 -7.01 -10.32 -0.73
CA PHE A 200 -6.18 -9.17 -0.46
C PHE A 200 -6.22 -8.75 0.98
N MET A 201 -5.06 -8.38 1.43
CA MET A 201 -4.73 -7.59 2.59
C MET A 201 -5.18 -8.14 3.93
N GLU A 202 -4.32 -8.94 4.46
CA GLU A 202 -4.23 -9.14 5.89
C GLU A 202 -3.58 -7.90 6.54
N LEU A 203 -4.24 -7.36 7.56
CA LEU A 203 -3.76 -6.21 8.34
C LEU A 203 -2.89 -6.68 9.50
N ASN A 204 -1.62 -6.48 9.37
CA ASN A 204 -0.65 -7.06 10.28
C ASN A 204 0.15 -6.00 11.04
N VAL A 205 0.16 -6.11 12.37
CA VAL A 205 1.01 -5.29 13.24
C VAL A 205 2.21 -6.11 13.69
N ARG A 206 3.39 -5.55 13.54
CA ARG A 206 4.65 -6.13 14.01
C ARG A 206 5.25 -5.25 15.09
N GLY A 207 5.30 -5.81 16.28
CA GLY A 207 5.85 -5.14 17.44
C GLY A 207 7.37 -5.18 17.49
N LEU A 208 7.91 -4.40 18.38
CA LEU A 208 9.34 -4.35 18.68
C LEU A 208 9.81 -5.63 19.35
N PRO A 209 11.11 -5.95 19.27
CA PRO A 209 11.69 -7.05 20.02
C PRO A 209 11.39 -6.94 21.51
N GLY A 210 10.89 -8.03 22.12
CA GLY A 210 10.51 -8.08 23.52
C GLY A 210 9.13 -7.54 23.87
N HIS A 211 8.43 -6.90 22.91
CA HIS A 211 7.06 -6.42 23.09
C HIS A 211 6.04 -7.54 22.87
N LYS A 212 4.89 -7.38 23.51
CA LYS A 212 3.64 -8.13 23.28
C LYS A 212 2.65 -7.24 22.52
N PRO A 213 1.62 -7.81 21.89
CA PRO A 213 0.58 -7.01 21.22
C PRO A 213 0.00 -5.90 22.09
N THR A 214 -0.22 -6.19 23.38
CA THR A 214 -0.73 -5.24 24.38
C THR A 214 0.20 -4.07 24.69
N ASP A 215 1.47 -4.14 24.31
CA ASP A 215 2.42 -3.03 24.52
C ASP A 215 2.31 -1.99 23.39
N ASP A 216 1.89 -2.41 22.21
CA ASP A 216 1.91 -1.60 20.98
C ASP A 216 0.51 -1.28 20.43
N ILE A 217 -0.50 -2.09 20.74
CA ILE A 217 -1.87 -1.97 20.24
C ILE A 217 -2.80 -1.53 21.37
N GLU A 218 -3.65 -0.54 21.11
CA GLU A 218 -4.69 -0.14 22.07
C GLU A 218 -5.73 -1.26 22.23
N ILE A 219 -6.46 -1.30 23.35
CA ILE A 219 -7.56 -2.27 23.55
C ILE A 219 -8.61 -2.08 22.45
N GLU A 220 -8.93 -0.84 22.13
CA GLU A 220 -9.74 -0.45 20.98
C GLU A 220 -8.84 -0.44 19.74
N ALA A 221 -8.54 -1.64 19.23
CA ALA A 221 -7.43 -1.87 18.30
C ALA A 221 -7.59 -1.22 16.94
N MET A 222 -8.84 -1.02 16.49
CA MET A 222 -9.11 -0.55 15.14
C MET A 222 -10.41 0.28 15.11
N THR A 223 -10.40 1.35 14.31
CA THR A 223 -11.61 2.10 13.97
C THR A 223 -11.99 1.78 12.53
N LEU A 224 -13.20 1.27 12.33
CA LEU A 224 -13.81 1.02 11.03
C LEU A 224 -14.69 2.21 10.65
N ILE A 225 -14.56 2.69 9.41
CA ILE A 225 -15.32 3.84 8.91
C ILE A 225 -15.99 3.45 7.59
N ARG A 226 -17.32 3.58 7.54
CA ARG A 226 -18.11 3.39 6.34
C ARG A 226 -18.25 4.72 5.61
N LEU A 227 -17.92 4.72 4.33
CA LEU A 227 -18.29 5.79 3.42
C LEU A 227 -19.68 5.45 2.86
N LEU A 228 -20.68 6.22 3.25
CA LEU A 228 -22.03 6.02 2.76
C LEU A 228 -22.10 6.41 1.29
N GLY A 229 -22.71 5.57 0.50
CA GLY A 229 -22.81 5.78 -0.93
C GLY A 229 -24.14 6.37 -1.37
N ALA A 230 -24.19 6.78 -2.62
CA ALA A 230 -25.24 7.51 -3.31
C ALA A 230 -26.65 6.92 -3.31
N HIS A 231 -26.89 5.77 -2.68
CA HIS A 231 -28.18 5.10 -2.72
C HIS A 231 -29.00 5.17 -1.43
N THR A 232 -28.50 5.84 -0.41
CA THR A 232 -29.25 6.08 0.82
C THR A 232 -29.71 7.53 0.86
N GLU A 233 -31.02 7.76 0.97
CA GLU A 233 -31.63 9.11 1.02
C GLU A 233 -31.18 9.96 2.23
N ASN A 234 -30.36 9.38 3.12
CA ASN A 234 -29.74 10.07 4.26
C ASN A 234 -28.23 9.94 4.14
N LEU A 235 -27.64 10.70 3.23
CA LEU A 235 -26.19 10.84 3.10
C LEU A 235 -25.65 11.59 4.31
N ILE A 236 -24.77 10.94 5.03
CA ILE A 236 -24.12 11.55 6.18
C ILE A 236 -22.79 12.13 5.69
N GLU A 237 -22.64 13.44 5.84
CA GLU A 237 -21.44 14.19 5.49
C GLU A 237 -20.15 13.63 6.14
N GLU A 238 -20.28 12.82 7.19
CA GLU A 238 -19.19 12.49 8.12
C GLU A 238 -18.95 10.99 8.19
N GLY A 239 -19.25 10.13 7.39
CA GLY A 239 -19.04 8.69 7.54
C GLY A 239 -19.50 8.15 8.92
N ILE A 240 -19.94 6.93 8.97
CA ILE A 240 -20.27 6.26 10.23
C ILE A 240 -19.06 5.45 10.67
N SER A 241 -18.65 5.58 11.93
CA SER A 241 -17.52 4.85 12.46
C SER A 241 -17.89 4.01 13.69
N THR A 242 -17.15 2.94 13.87
CA THR A 242 -17.15 2.13 15.10
C THR A 242 -15.74 1.75 15.46
N THR A 243 -15.53 1.48 16.75
CA THR A 243 -14.24 1.02 17.24
C THR A 243 -14.34 -0.45 17.64
N ILE A 244 -13.39 -1.24 17.18
CA ILE A 244 -13.30 -2.68 17.41
C ILE A 244 -12.31 -2.94 18.53
N SER A 245 -12.80 -3.53 19.63
CA SER A 245 -11.94 -4.02 20.70
C SER A 245 -11.36 -5.38 20.35
N TYR A 246 -10.13 -5.64 20.77
CA TYR A 246 -9.60 -7.01 20.76
C TYR A 246 -9.92 -7.79 22.05
N LYS A 247 -10.66 -7.19 22.98
CA LYS A 247 -10.99 -7.84 24.23
C LYS A 247 -12.44 -7.56 24.66
N PRO A 248 -13.41 -8.42 24.31
CA PRO A 248 -13.26 -9.58 23.40
C PRO A 248 -13.09 -9.13 21.94
N TYR A 249 -12.42 -9.95 21.15
CA TYR A 249 -12.36 -9.76 19.71
C TYR A 249 -13.61 -10.34 19.08
N PRO A 250 -14.31 -9.62 18.19
CA PRO A 250 -15.59 -10.08 17.64
C PRO A 250 -15.39 -11.15 16.56
N ASP A 251 -16.35 -12.05 16.43
CA ASP A 251 -16.43 -13.05 15.36
C ASP A 251 -16.83 -12.44 14.02
N ASP A 252 -17.46 -11.27 14.02
CA ASP A 252 -17.93 -10.56 12.84
C ASP A 252 -17.95 -9.05 13.12
N PHE A 253 -17.72 -8.23 12.10
CA PHE A 253 -17.78 -6.76 12.21
C PHE A 253 -19.18 -6.19 11.97
N GLY A 254 -20.23 -7.06 11.87
CA GLY A 254 -21.62 -6.67 11.79
C GLY A 254 -21.93 -5.76 10.60
N GLU A 255 -22.59 -4.64 10.88
CA GLU A 255 -22.91 -3.63 9.86
C GLU A 255 -21.70 -2.91 9.28
N PHE A 256 -20.51 -3.03 9.91
CA PHE A 256 -19.27 -2.43 9.42
C PHE A 256 -18.46 -3.35 8.51
N ARG A 257 -19.03 -4.48 8.07
CA ARG A 257 -18.36 -5.37 7.10
C ARG A 257 -18.00 -4.70 5.77
N ASP A 258 -18.70 -3.64 5.39
CA ASP A 258 -18.45 -2.84 4.18
C ASP A 258 -17.69 -1.55 4.47
N ALA A 259 -17.03 -1.46 5.63
CA ALA A 259 -16.18 -0.32 5.95
C ALA A 259 -15.08 -0.15 4.90
N SER A 260 -14.98 1.05 4.35
CA SER A 260 -14.00 1.39 3.33
C SER A 260 -12.68 1.89 3.92
N ILE A 261 -12.69 2.34 5.18
CA ILE A 261 -11.51 2.86 5.85
C ILE A 261 -11.28 2.06 7.12
N MET A 262 -10.04 1.64 7.31
CA MET A 262 -9.55 1.04 8.53
C MET A 262 -8.42 1.87 9.09
N LEU A 263 -8.59 2.39 10.30
CA LEU A 263 -7.58 3.10 11.08
C LEU A 263 -7.14 2.19 12.23
N LEU A 264 -5.85 1.93 12.33
CA LEU A 264 -5.29 1.11 13.40
C LEU A 264 -4.90 1.96 14.59
N ASN A 265 -5.45 1.63 15.75
CA ASN A 265 -5.20 2.34 16.99
C ASN A 265 -3.95 1.77 17.68
N LEU A 266 -2.78 2.12 17.11
CA LEU A 266 -1.51 1.78 17.75
C LEU A 266 -1.19 2.78 18.86
N LYS A 267 -0.42 2.33 19.85
CA LYS A 267 0.16 3.18 20.91
C LYS A 267 1.30 4.03 20.35
N SER A 268 0.93 4.90 19.43
CA SER A 268 1.79 5.75 18.63
C SER A 268 1.07 7.05 18.33
N GLU A 269 1.81 8.16 18.20
CA GLU A 269 1.25 9.45 17.77
C GLU A 269 0.67 9.35 16.36
N TYR A 270 1.41 8.69 15.46
CA TYR A 270 0.97 8.46 14.08
C TYR A 270 0.35 7.08 13.96
N LYS A 271 -0.90 7.05 13.51
CA LYS A 271 -1.72 5.85 13.36
C LYS A 271 -1.86 5.50 11.88
N PRO A 272 -1.53 4.27 11.48
CA PRO A 272 -1.66 3.84 10.10
C PRO A 272 -3.13 3.63 9.71
N PHE A 273 -3.42 3.94 8.46
CA PHE A 273 -4.73 3.70 7.87
C PHE A 273 -4.64 3.06 6.48
N THR A 274 -5.72 2.40 6.11
CA THR A 274 -5.95 1.83 4.78
C THR A 274 -7.33 2.23 4.30
N ILE A 275 -7.43 2.68 3.05
CA ILE A 275 -8.67 3.05 2.38
C ILE A 275 -8.83 2.19 1.13
N GLY A 276 -9.95 1.48 1.04
CA GLY A 276 -10.39 0.77 -0.14
C GLY A 276 -11.58 1.47 -0.82
N MET A 277 -11.94 1.00 -2.00
CA MET A 277 -13.08 1.56 -2.74
C MET A 277 -14.39 1.22 -2.04
N PRO A 278 -15.27 2.20 -1.78
CA PRO A 278 -16.59 1.94 -1.22
C PRO A 278 -17.37 0.98 -2.13
N TYR A 279 -18.17 0.10 -1.53
CA TYR A 279 -18.88 -1.01 -2.20
C TYR A 279 -17.99 -2.07 -2.85
N GLY A 280 -16.69 -1.86 -2.91
CA GLY A 280 -15.73 -2.79 -3.49
C GLY A 280 -14.94 -3.54 -2.44
N VAL A 281 -15.15 -3.28 -1.16
CA VAL A 281 -14.41 -3.93 -0.08
C VAL A 281 -15.33 -4.58 0.93
N ARG A 282 -14.81 -5.61 1.58
CA ARG A 282 -15.40 -6.23 2.75
C ARG A 282 -14.32 -6.45 3.79
N VAL A 283 -14.59 -6.07 5.03
CA VAL A 283 -13.70 -6.31 6.15
C VAL A 283 -14.25 -7.41 7.03
N GLN A 284 -13.37 -8.24 7.56
CA GLN A 284 -13.74 -9.34 8.44
C GLN A 284 -12.64 -9.58 9.47
N PRO A 285 -13.00 -10.10 10.67
CA PRO A 285 -12.01 -10.57 11.63
C PRO A 285 -11.17 -11.69 11.06
N TYR A 286 -9.92 -11.80 11.52
CA TYR A 286 -9.08 -12.92 11.21
C TYR A 286 -9.03 -13.88 12.39
N MET A 287 -9.56 -15.09 12.21
CA MET A 287 -9.53 -16.22 13.16
C MET A 287 -9.57 -15.82 14.63
N PRO A 288 -10.72 -15.46 15.19
CA PRO A 288 -10.85 -15.09 16.60
C PRO A 288 -10.73 -16.35 17.47
N GLU A 289 -9.52 -16.78 17.80
CA GLU A 289 -9.33 -17.96 18.67
C GLU A 289 -9.20 -17.61 20.15
N ASP A 290 -8.90 -16.35 20.47
CA ASP A 290 -8.72 -15.87 21.84
C ASP A 290 -9.01 -14.36 21.92
N ASP A 291 -9.04 -13.80 23.14
CA ASP A 291 -9.20 -12.36 23.42
C ASP A 291 -8.08 -11.47 22.86
N LEU A 292 -7.19 -12.01 22.03
CA LEU A 292 -6.09 -11.30 21.39
C LEU A 292 -6.15 -11.55 19.88
N PRO A 293 -5.82 -10.52 19.08
CA PRO A 293 -5.62 -10.72 17.66
C PRO A 293 -4.64 -11.86 17.42
N HIS A 294 -4.92 -12.69 16.46
CA HIS A 294 -4.14 -13.90 16.20
C HIS A 294 -2.65 -13.57 16.09
N VAL A 295 -1.85 -14.19 16.95
CA VAL A 295 -0.40 -14.06 16.91
C VAL A 295 0.17 -15.16 16.04
N PHE A 296 0.71 -14.82 14.87
CA PHE A 296 1.42 -15.78 14.03
C PHE A 296 2.68 -16.30 14.71
N GLN A 297 2.53 -17.34 15.51
CA GLN A 297 3.68 -18.01 16.14
C GLN A 297 4.52 -18.79 15.13
N THR A 298 3.96 -19.14 13.97
CA THR A 298 4.57 -20.10 13.02
C THR A 298 5.75 -19.52 12.24
N TRP A 299 5.96 -18.21 12.23
CA TRP A 299 6.95 -17.56 11.36
C TRP A 299 8.30 -17.28 12.03
N GLY A 300 8.70 -18.11 12.98
CA GLY A 300 10.02 -18.01 13.60
C GLY A 300 10.13 -16.89 14.61
N TYR A 301 9.07 -16.69 15.41
CA TYR A 301 9.07 -15.80 16.56
C TYR A 301 10.18 -16.18 17.51
N SER A 302 11.04 -15.24 17.77
CA SER A 302 11.89 -15.24 18.94
C SER A 302 11.69 -13.91 19.64
N GLU A 303 11.90 -13.86 20.94
CA GLU A 303 11.95 -12.63 21.74
C GLU A 303 12.84 -11.54 21.09
N ARG A 304 13.73 -11.95 20.18
CA ARG A 304 14.64 -11.07 19.42
C ARG A 304 14.00 -10.37 18.22
N ARG A 305 12.84 -10.83 17.72
CA ARG A 305 12.25 -10.32 16.46
C ARG A 305 10.93 -9.58 16.66
N GLY A 306 10.38 -9.58 17.87
CA GLY A 306 9.06 -9.06 18.14
C GLY A 306 7.94 -10.04 17.77
N TYR A 307 6.70 -9.57 17.81
CA TYR A 307 5.50 -10.35 17.46
C TYR A 307 4.92 -9.88 16.10
N SER A 308 4.03 -10.68 15.54
CA SER A 308 3.15 -10.31 14.45
C SER A 308 1.72 -10.63 14.84
N SER A 309 0.81 -9.70 14.69
CA SER A 309 -0.60 -9.86 15.06
C SER A 309 -1.47 -9.41 13.91
N SER A 310 -2.37 -10.27 13.45
CA SER A 310 -3.38 -9.93 12.46
C SER A 310 -4.59 -9.30 13.14
N LEU A 311 -5.03 -8.14 12.64
CA LEU A 311 -6.21 -7.42 13.13
C LEU A 311 -7.44 -7.62 12.23
N GLY A 312 -7.30 -8.29 11.11
CA GLY A 312 -8.40 -8.55 10.21
C GLY A 312 -7.98 -8.56 8.75
N HIS A 313 -8.93 -8.86 7.91
CA HIS A 313 -8.78 -8.87 6.46
C HIS A 313 -9.61 -7.76 5.82
N MET A 314 -9.07 -7.16 4.78
CA MET A 314 -9.82 -6.34 3.83
C MET A 314 -9.85 -7.04 2.48
N LEU A 315 -10.97 -7.59 2.11
CA LEU A 315 -11.21 -8.21 0.82
C LEU A 315 -11.63 -7.15 -0.18
N ASN A 316 -11.17 -7.23 -1.41
CA ASN A 316 -11.55 -6.29 -2.44
C ASN A 316 -12.25 -7.00 -3.60
N PHE A 317 -13.51 -6.63 -3.81
CA PHE A 317 -14.37 -7.13 -4.89
C PHE A 317 -14.35 -6.24 -6.11
N TRP A 318 -13.78 -5.05 -5.99
CA TRP A 318 -13.69 -4.09 -7.06
C TRP A 318 -12.35 -4.20 -7.76
N HIS A 319 -12.38 -4.30 -9.08
CA HIS A 319 -11.18 -4.30 -9.89
C HIS A 319 -11.03 -2.96 -10.58
N TYR A 320 -9.89 -2.29 -10.35
CA TYR A 320 -9.52 -1.07 -11.04
C TYR A 320 -9.44 -1.28 -12.54
N ARG A 321 -8.85 -2.42 -12.94
CA ARG A 321 -8.84 -2.93 -14.31
C ARG A 321 -8.87 -4.44 -14.29
N ARG A 322 -9.47 -5.03 -15.31
CA ARG A 322 -9.52 -6.48 -15.49
C ARG A 322 -9.36 -6.84 -16.97
N SER A 323 -8.63 -7.92 -17.23
CA SER A 323 -8.56 -8.58 -18.56
C SER A 323 -8.66 -10.09 -18.37
N ASP A 324 -8.53 -10.84 -19.44
CA ASP A 324 -8.57 -12.30 -19.39
C ASP A 324 -7.46 -12.92 -18.52
N ASN A 325 -6.34 -12.22 -18.37
CA ASN A 325 -5.17 -12.73 -17.62
C ASN A 325 -4.71 -11.81 -16.50
N THR A 326 -5.39 -10.71 -16.23
CA THR A 326 -4.95 -9.78 -15.21
C THR A 326 -6.10 -9.22 -14.37
N LEU A 327 -5.82 -9.04 -13.08
CA LEU A 327 -6.64 -8.30 -12.14
C LEU A 327 -5.81 -7.15 -11.57
N GLU A 328 -6.34 -5.94 -11.60
CA GLU A 328 -5.68 -4.78 -11.00
C GLU A 328 -6.54 -4.19 -9.89
N GLN A 329 -5.88 -3.81 -8.79
CA GLN A 329 -6.53 -3.21 -7.62
C GLN A 329 -5.69 -2.06 -7.10
N VAL A 330 -6.36 -1.13 -6.45
CA VAL A 330 -5.72 0.06 -5.89
C VAL A 330 -6.26 0.34 -4.49
N TYR A 331 -5.33 0.67 -3.59
CA TYR A 331 -5.62 1.09 -2.22
C TYR A 331 -4.90 2.38 -1.92
N LEU A 332 -5.44 3.17 -0.99
CA LEU A 332 -4.77 4.34 -0.44
C LEU A 332 -4.36 4.04 1.01
N HIS A 333 -3.12 4.35 1.31
CA HIS A 333 -2.53 4.15 2.63
C HIS A 333 -1.86 5.41 3.14
N GLY A 334 -1.59 5.46 4.43
CA GLY A 334 -0.84 6.52 5.06
C GLY A 334 -0.85 6.41 6.57
N MET A 335 -0.37 7.45 7.21
CA MET A 335 -0.46 7.61 8.66
C MET A 335 -1.04 8.98 8.99
N THR A 336 -1.88 9.04 10.02
CA THR A 336 -2.45 10.30 10.52
C THR A 336 -2.14 10.47 12.00
N ASN A 337 -1.95 11.72 12.42
CA ASN A 337 -1.96 12.16 13.82
C ASN A 337 -3.02 13.26 14.04
N ALA A 338 -4.05 13.28 13.20
CA ALA A 338 -5.13 14.23 13.32
C ALA A 338 -5.87 14.09 14.67
N GLU A 339 -6.32 15.20 15.20
CA GLU A 339 -7.16 15.24 16.40
C GLU A 339 -8.51 14.56 16.15
N ASP A 340 -9.10 14.79 14.97
CA ASP A 340 -10.28 14.09 14.47
C ASP A 340 -9.92 13.24 13.22
N PRO A 341 -9.41 12.03 13.42
CA PRO A 341 -8.95 11.20 12.32
C PRO A 341 -10.10 10.68 11.43
N VAL A 342 -11.31 10.53 11.97
CA VAL A 342 -12.46 10.07 11.17
C VAL A 342 -12.78 11.09 10.10
N LYS A 343 -12.97 12.35 10.48
CA LYS A 343 -13.27 13.45 9.57
C LYS A 343 -12.17 13.66 8.53
N GLU A 344 -10.90 13.60 8.97
CA GLU A 344 -9.76 13.76 8.05
C GLU A 344 -9.72 12.64 7.02
N LEU A 345 -9.90 11.39 7.46
CA LEU A 345 -9.82 10.23 6.57
C LEU A 345 -11.00 10.13 5.61
N VAL A 346 -12.20 10.54 6.05
CA VAL A 346 -13.38 10.63 5.16
C VAL A 346 -13.14 11.66 4.05
N ALA A 347 -12.65 12.85 4.41
CA ALA A 347 -12.31 13.87 3.42
C ALA A 347 -11.20 13.41 2.45
N LEU A 348 -10.15 12.77 2.98
CA LEU A 348 -9.07 12.21 2.17
C LEU A 348 -9.58 11.12 1.22
N ALA A 349 -10.44 10.21 1.72
CA ALA A 349 -11.02 9.16 0.91
C ALA A 349 -11.81 9.72 -0.26
N TRP A 350 -12.71 10.68 -0.02
CA TRP A 350 -13.48 11.31 -1.09
C TRP A 350 -12.62 12.09 -2.07
N SER A 351 -11.56 12.76 -1.61
CA SER A 351 -10.61 13.45 -2.48
C SER A 351 -9.87 12.50 -3.43
N TRP A 352 -9.76 11.21 -3.06
CA TRP A 352 -9.14 10.18 -3.86
C TRP A 352 -10.13 9.41 -4.72
N ILE A 353 -11.29 9.04 -4.18
CA ILE A 353 -12.31 8.23 -4.88
C ILE A 353 -13.03 9.06 -5.94
N ALA A 354 -13.39 10.28 -5.59
CA ALA A 354 -14.14 11.22 -6.41
C ALA A 354 -13.49 12.61 -6.32
N GLY A 355 -12.21 12.68 -6.69
CA GLY A 355 -11.44 13.93 -6.66
C GLY A 355 -12.08 15.03 -7.54
N PRO A 356 -11.80 16.30 -7.24
CA PRO A 356 -12.24 17.43 -8.05
C PRO A 356 -11.97 17.23 -9.54
N LYS A 357 -12.85 17.73 -10.38
CA LYS A 357 -12.70 17.61 -11.83
C LYS A 357 -11.62 18.56 -12.33
N LEU A 358 -10.73 18.09 -13.20
CA LEU A 358 -9.80 18.98 -13.88
C LEU A 358 -10.48 19.53 -15.15
N ARG A 359 -10.59 20.85 -15.22
CA ARG A 359 -11.06 21.58 -16.39
C ARG A 359 -9.91 22.32 -17.05
N MET A 360 -9.81 22.22 -18.37
CA MET A 360 -8.81 22.92 -19.17
C MET A 360 -9.45 23.40 -20.47
N GLU A 361 -9.15 24.63 -20.86
CA GLU A 361 -9.66 25.16 -22.12
C GLU A 361 -9.17 24.33 -23.32
N GLY A 362 -10.09 23.92 -24.20
CA GLY A 362 -9.80 23.11 -25.38
C GLY A 362 -9.63 21.61 -25.13
N LEU A 363 -9.84 21.12 -23.90
CA LEU A 363 -10.14 19.73 -23.63
C LEU A 363 -11.66 19.56 -23.75
N GLU A 364 -12.15 19.17 -24.93
CA GLU A 364 -13.51 18.66 -25.06
C GLU A 364 -13.65 17.42 -24.19
N TYR A 365 -14.68 17.41 -23.36
CA TYR A 365 -15.04 16.27 -22.52
C TYR A 365 -15.49 15.11 -23.45
N ASP A 366 -14.55 14.25 -23.80
CA ASP A 366 -14.93 12.91 -24.18
C ASP A 366 -15.26 12.15 -22.88
N TYR A 367 -16.47 11.64 -22.75
CA TYR A 367 -17.00 10.94 -21.56
C TYR A 367 -16.19 9.70 -21.12
N GLY A 368 -14.96 9.56 -21.50
CA GLY A 368 -14.05 8.46 -21.23
C GLY A 368 -12.64 8.83 -20.77
N THR A 369 -12.23 10.08 -20.85
CA THR A 369 -10.87 10.49 -20.42
C THR A 369 -10.91 11.15 -19.06
N PHE A 370 -10.93 10.33 -18.01
CA PHE A 370 -10.66 10.82 -16.66
C PHE A 370 -9.21 11.25 -16.58
N THR A 371 -8.99 12.56 -16.35
CA THR A 371 -7.66 13.11 -16.11
C THR A 371 -7.08 12.69 -14.75
N TYR A 372 -7.91 12.22 -13.83
CA TYR A 372 -7.48 11.75 -12.52
C TYR A 372 -7.22 10.25 -12.52
N ASP A 373 -5.97 9.89 -12.22
CA ASP A 373 -5.52 8.50 -12.11
C ASP A 373 -5.49 8.10 -10.62
N GLN A 374 -6.45 7.31 -10.19
CA GLN A 374 -6.55 6.81 -8.83
C GLN A 374 -5.34 5.96 -8.44
N ALA A 375 -4.78 5.20 -9.39
CA ALA A 375 -3.62 4.35 -9.12
C ALA A 375 -2.39 5.17 -8.73
N GLN A 376 -2.28 6.39 -9.21
CA GLN A 376 -1.20 7.31 -8.86
C GLN A 376 -1.63 8.40 -7.87
N LYS A 377 -2.92 8.51 -7.53
CA LYS A 377 -3.49 9.66 -6.79
C LYS A 377 -3.07 10.99 -7.42
N ALA A 378 -3.16 11.12 -8.73
CA ALA A 378 -2.65 12.28 -9.47
C ALA A 378 -3.54 12.64 -10.67
N TYR A 379 -3.56 13.91 -10.99
CA TYR A 379 -4.09 14.40 -12.27
C TYR A 379 -3.03 14.19 -13.35
N VAL A 380 -3.42 13.58 -14.46
CA VAL A 380 -2.48 13.24 -15.54
C VAL A 380 -2.83 14.05 -16.78
N LEU A 381 -1.92 14.93 -17.16
CA LEU A 381 -1.98 15.77 -18.35
C LEU A 381 -0.91 15.35 -19.36
N SER A 382 -1.04 15.83 -20.60
CA SER A 382 -0.02 15.64 -21.63
C SER A 382 0.30 16.98 -22.28
N CYS A 383 1.58 17.23 -22.53
CA CYS A 383 2.00 18.40 -23.29
C CYS A 383 1.49 18.32 -24.73
N LYS A 384 0.98 19.42 -25.27
CA LYS A 384 0.69 19.54 -26.70
C LYS A 384 2.01 19.40 -27.49
N ASN A 385 2.05 18.49 -28.45
CA ASN A 385 3.22 18.25 -29.31
C ASN A 385 4.50 17.85 -28.55
N GLY A 386 4.39 17.32 -27.31
CA GLY A 386 5.54 16.87 -26.51
C GLY A 386 6.53 17.99 -26.15
N LYS A 387 6.09 19.23 -26.05
CA LYS A 387 6.92 20.37 -25.66
C LYS A 387 6.30 21.09 -24.47
N PRO A 388 7.12 21.54 -23.51
CA PRO A 388 6.65 22.40 -22.45
C PRO A 388 5.97 23.64 -23.02
N SER A 389 4.79 23.93 -22.53
CA SER A 389 4.01 25.12 -22.87
C SER A 389 3.25 25.56 -21.64
N GLU A 390 2.84 26.82 -21.60
CA GLU A 390 1.94 27.28 -20.55
C GLU A 390 0.69 26.41 -20.54
N LEU A 391 0.35 25.88 -19.36
CA LEU A 391 -0.85 25.09 -19.10
C LEU A 391 -1.67 25.80 -18.04
N GLU A 392 -2.89 26.14 -18.40
CA GLU A 392 -3.89 26.73 -17.50
C GLU A 392 -5.05 25.76 -17.35
N PHE A 393 -5.37 25.42 -16.09
CA PHE A 393 -6.45 24.48 -15.75
C PHE A 393 -7.02 24.78 -14.38
N GLU A 394 -8.23 24.33 -14.16
CA GLU A 394 -8.95 24.45 -12.90
C GLU A 394 -9.16 23.07 -12.27
N LEU A 395 -8.98 22.97 -10.96
CA LEU A 395 -9.52 21.89 -10.17
C LEU A 395 -10.86 22.35 -9.62
N GLU A 396 -11.93 21.86 -10.23
CA GLU A 396 -13.30 22.23 -9.90
C GLU A 396 -13.83 21.35 -8.78
N VAL A 397 -14.20 21.97 -7.67
CA VAL A 397 -14.95 21.36 -6.57
C VAL A 397 -16.42 21.48 -6.89
N ASP A 398 -17.11 20.35 -6.97
CA ASP A 398 -18.55 20.28 -7.16
C ASP A 398 -19.24 20.46 -5.80
N GLU A 399 -19.86 21.60 -5.57
CA GLU A 399 -20.53 21.94 -4.32
C GLU A 399 -21.80 21.09 -4.10
N ASP A 400 -22.39 20.56 -5.17
CA ASP A 400 -23.62 19.76 -5.16
C ASP A 400 -23.36 18.24 -5.19
N PHE A 401 -22.09 17.81 -5.18
CA PHE A 401 -21.74 16.41 -5.31
C PHE A 401 -22.19 15.60 -4.10
N TYR A 402 -23.37 14.99 -4.20
CA TYR A 402 -23.95 14.02 -3.25
C TYR A 402 -23.86 14.41 -1.77
N ASP A 403 -24.04 15.69 -1.42
CA ASP A 403 -23.87 16.23 -0.06
C ASP A 403 -22.50 15.90 0.59
N THR A 404 -21.57 15.35 -0.18
CA THR A 404 -20.20 15.16 0.27
C THR A 404 -19.43 16.41 -0.06
N ARG A 405 -18.79 17.01 0.92
CA ARG A 405 -17.92 18.16 0.70
C ARG A 405 -16.67 17.71 -0.05
N GLN A 406 -16.78 17.67 -1.37
CA GLN A 406 -15.62 17.43 -2.20
C GLN A 406 -14.52 18.43 -1.83
N SER A 407 -13.30 17.96 -1.75
CA SER A 407 -12.17 18.80 -1.36
C SER A 407 -10.91 18.44 -2.14
N ILE A 408 -10.09 19.43 -2.34
CA ILE A 408 -8.74 19.28 -2.87
C ILE A 408 -7.82 19.02 -1.68
N ILE A 409 -7.18 17.83 -1.63
CA ILE A 409 -6.25 17.48 -0.55
C ILE A 409 -4.94 17.00 -1.14
N ASN A 410 -3.90 17.80 -0.94
CA ASN A 410 -2.53 17.51 -1.35
C ASN A 410 -2.48 16.92 -2.78
N PRO A 411 -2.92 17.69 -3.79
CA PRO A 411 -3.02 17.20 -5.16
C PRO A 411 -1.63 16.95 -5.75
N ALA A 412 -1.51 15.88 -6.52
CA ALA A 412 -0.38 15.64 -7.39
C ALA A 412 -0.81 15.80 -8.86
N ILE A 413 0.12 16.30 -9.68
CA ILE A 413 -0.10 16.54 -11.11
C ILE A 413 1.07 15.93 -11.85
N VAL A 414 0.78 15.12 -12.85
CA VAL A 414 1.74 14.51 -13.77
C VAL A 414 1.54 15.12 -15.15
N VAL A 415 2.55 15.77 -15.69
CA VAL A 415 2.50 16.29 -17.06
C VAL A 415 3.44 15.48 -17.94
N LYS A 416 2.85 14.60 -18.75
CA LYS A 416 3.61 13.71 -19.65
C LYS A 416 4.33 14.49 -20.75
N GLY A 417 5.60 14.11 -20.98
CA GLY A 417 6.39 14.68 -22.05
C GLY A 417 6.83 16.11 -21.83
N TRP A 418 6.84 16.59 -20.59
CA TRP A 418 7.32 17.95 -20.26
C TRP A 418 8.81 18.15 -20.57
N GLY A 419 9.62 17.11 -20.46
CA GLY A 419 11.08 17.22 -20.51
C GLY A 419 11.65 17.70 -19.18
N LYS A 420 12.85 18.24 -19.22
CA LYS A 420 13.58 18.74 -18.03
C LYS A 420 13.57 20.28 -17.91
N ALA A 421 12.61 20.93 -18.56
CA ALA A 421 12.46 22.37 -18.47
C ALA A 421 12.06 22.78 -17.03
N PRO A 422 12.61 23.88 -16.49
CA PRO A 422 12.11 24.44 -15.25
C PRO A 422 10.61 24.75 -15.32
N VAL A 423 9.94 24.69 -14.19
CA VAL A 423 8.53 25.01 -14.09
C VAL A 423 8.29 26.00 -12.96
N THR A 424 7.38 26.94 -13.17
CA THR A 424 6.78 27.80 -12.15
C THR A 424 5.29 27.50 -12.04
N LEU A 425 4.74 27.76 -10.87
CA LEU A 425 3.32 27.54 -10.57
C LEU A 425 2.68 28.81 -10.03
N GLU A 426 1.52 29.13 -10.54
CA GLU A 426 0.60 30.10 -9.96
C GLU A 426 -0.68 29.40 -9.52
N ILE A 427 -1.24 29.77 -8.37
CA ILE A 427 -2.56 29.36 -7.87
C ILE A 427 -3.41 30.61 -7.73
N ASP A 428 -4.55 30.65 -8.41
CA ASP A 428 -5.44 31.83 -8.48
C ASP A 428 -4.67 33.11 -8.84
N GLY A 429 -3.76 33.00 -9.83
CA GLY A 429 -2.91 34.10 -10.30
C GLY A 429 -1.80 34.52 -9.34
N LYS A 430 -1.58 33.79 -8.23
CA LYS A 430 -0.52 34.08 -7.27
C LYS A 430 0.63 33.08 -7.42
N PRO A 431 1.87 33.55 -7.57
CA PRO A 431 3.01 32.66 -7.70
C PRO A 431 3.27 31.86 -6.42
N VAL A 432 3.54 30.58 -6.57
CA VAL A 432 3.87 29.64 -5.49
C VAL A 432 5.36 29.32 -5.54
N LYS A 433 6.06 29.60 -4.44
CA LYS A 433 7.49 29.28 -4.36
C LYS A 433 7.71 27.79 -4.12
N GLN A 434 8.60 27.18 -4.92
CA GLN A 434 9.06 25.82 -4.70
C GLN A 434 9.70 25.67 -3.31
N GLY A 435 9.38 24.56 -2.64
CA GLY A 435 9.84 24.24 -1.29
C GLY A 435 8.98 23.14 -0.67
N LYS A 436 8.83 23.15 0.66
CA LYS A 436 8.09 22.10 1.38
C LYS A 436 6.61 21.94 0.98
N ASN A 437 5.98 23.03 0.51
CA ASN A 437 4.55 23.03 0.15
C ASN A 437 4.29 22.93 -1.35
N PHE A 438 5.32 23.11 -2.17
CA PHE A 438 5.27 22.91 -3.62
C PHE A 438 6.56 22.23 -4.06
N ARG A 439 6.44 20.98 -4.48
CA ARG A 439 7.57 20.16 -4.88
C ARG A 439 7.48 19.79 -6.35
N VAL A 440 8.65 19.73 -6.97
CA VAL A 440 8.83 19.45 -8.38
C VAL A 440 9.75 18.24 -8.52
N GLY A 441 9.38 17.33 -9.39
CA GLY A 441 10.17 16.16 -9.75
C GLY A 441 10.11 15.87 -11.24
N TYR A 442 11.07 15.11 -11.73
CA TYR A 442 11.12 14.67 -13.12
C TYR A 442 11.33 13.15 -13.15
N GLU A 443 10.54 12.45 -13.94
CA GLU A 443 10.60 11.00 -14.10
C GLU A 443 10.88 10.65 -15.56
N ASP A 444 12.02 10.01 -15.82
CA ASP A 444 12.36 9.54 -17.15
C ASP A 444 11.55 8.27 -17.47
N THR A 445 10.78 8.31 -18.54
CA THR A 445 9.90 7.24 -19.03
C THR A 445 10.24 6.87 -20.47
N LYS A 446 9.65 5.78 -20.97
CA LYS A 446 9.81 5.41 -22.39
C LYS A 446 9.26 6.47 -23.35
N GLY A 447 8.34 7.30 -22.89
CA GLY A 447 7.69 8.37 -23.68
C GLY A 447 8.39 9.72 -23.57
N GLY A 448 9.49 9.83 -22.81
CA GLY A 448 10.18 11.08 -22.54
C GLY A 448 10.31 11.31 -21.01
N THR A 449 10.54 12.57 -20.62
CA THR A 449 10.59 12.93 -19.20
C THR A 449 9.26 13.58 -18.80
N ASP A 450 8.61 13.02 -17.79
CA ASP A 450 7.37 13.53 -17.20
C ASP A 450 7.70 14.46 -16.04
N LEU A 451 6.95 15.55 -15.94
CA LEU A 451 6.98 16.47 -14.79
C LEU A 451 6.02 15.99 -13.73
N ILE A 452 6.49 15.94 -12.48
CA ILE A 452 5.68 15.60 -11.32
C ILE A 452 5.62 16.81 -10.40
N LEU A 453 4.42 17.24 -10.08
CA LEU A 453 4.17 18.29 -9.09
C LEU A 453 3.43 17.69 -7.91
N TRP A 454 3.77 18.12 -6.71
CA TRP A 454 3.03 17.82 -5.50
C TRP A 454 2.84 19.08 -4.67
N LEU A 455 1.61 19.28 -4.22
CA LEU A 455 1.23 20.45 -3.44
C LEU A 455 0.76 20.03 -2.06
N ARG A 456 1.32 20.63 -1.01
CA ARG A 456 0.75 20.57 0.33
C ARG A 456 -0.31 21.65 0.44
N PHE A 457 -1.53 21.30 0.09
CA PHE A 457 -2.62 22.25 -0.09
C PHE A 457 -3.98 21.61 0.25
N LYS A 458 -4.84 22.35 0.91
CA LYS A 458 -6.23 21.92 1.17
C LYS A 458 -7.19 23.05 0.78
N SER A 459 -8.25 22.72 0.05
CA SER A 459 -9.32 23.64 -0.31
C SER A 459 -10.66 22.92 -0.45
N THR A 460 -11.73 23.55 -0.01
CA THR A 460 -13.12 23.16 -0.29
C THR A 460 -13.72 24.00 -1.41
N LYS A 461 -12.91 24.76 -2.11
CA LYS A 461 -13.30 25.59 -3.27
C LYS A 461 -12.44 25.24 -4.45
N SER A 462 -12.98 25.43 -5.64
CA SER A 462 -12.24 25.36 -6.88
C SER A 462 -11.01 26.27 -6.87
N ILE A 463 -9.97 25.87 -7.58
CA ILE A 463 -8.73 26.64 -7.74
C ILE A 463 -8.28 26.63 -9.19
N SER A 464 -7.76 27.76 -9.67
CA SER A 464 -7.08 27.86 -10.97
C SER A 464 -5.58 27.65 -10.80
N LEU A 465 -4.98 26.86 -11.69
CA LEU A 465 -3.55 26.58 -11.70
C LEU A 465 -2.96 26.97 -13.05
N THR A 466 -1.83 27.66 -13.03
CA THR A 466 -1.08 28.00 -14.23
C THR A 466 0.35 27.49 -14.09
N LEU A 467 0.78 26.64 -15.01
CA LEU A 467 2.16 26.15 -15.15
C LEU A 467 2.86 26.89 -16.28
N LYS A 468 4.07 27.39 -16.02
CA LYS A 468 4.90 28.11 -16.99
C LYS A 468 6.31 27.56 -17.03
#